data_9d80d4d81ce2e7730a2d4fd19a9524c4
#
_entry.id   9d80d4d81ce2e7730a2d4fd19a9524c4
#
_cell.length_a   1.000
_cell.length_b   1.000
_cell.length_c   1.000
_cell.angle_alpha   90.00
_cell.angle_beta   90.00
_cell.angle_gamma   90.00
#
_symmetry.space_group_name_H-M   'P 1'
#
loop_
_entity.id
_entity.type
_entity.pdbx_description
1 polymer ?
#
loop_
_entity_poly.entity_id
_entity_poly.type
_entity_poly.pdbx_seq_one_letter_code
_entity_poly.pdbx_strand_id
1 'polypeptide(L)'
;MKVLLILWAAVYPFIFCVAQPKYEFRAAWIATVDNIDWPSKGNYNSDSQKAEYKKLLDMHVQNGMNAVIVQIRPATDAFYPSPYEPWSQWLTGKQGRPPVPYYDPLQFMIEEAHKRGLEFHAWCNPYRAELQIGKSSISPTHITKVHPEWFVAYGGKRYFDPGNKEAQEFVVNVIRDIVSRYDVDALHFDDYFYPYRIAGQQFPDDKTYALYGSGMDRGDWRRSNVDSIIVKLHRGIRQENPHCKFGISPFGVWRNKDRDSLGSDTKAGQTNYDDLYADILLWLKEGYIDYVVPQLYWEHGHRAAPYEVLVDWWSRHSYGKHC
;
A
#
# COMPACT_ATOMS: atom_id res chain seq x y z
N MET A 1 41.67 67.58 18.60
CA MET A 1 41.42 66.53 17.59
C MET A 1 40.67 65.40 18.23
N LYS A 2 39.38 65.27 17.96
CA LYS A 2 38.55 64.16 18.44
C LYS A 2 38.37 63.15 17.27
N VAL A 3 38.92 61.95 17.48
CA VAL A 3 38.77 60.87 16.51
C VAL A 3 37.43 60.19 16.74
N LEU A 4 36.54 60.21 15.78
CA LEU A 4 35.26 59.56 15.81
C LEU A 4 35.43 58.12 15.25
N LEU A 5 35.35 57.12 16.12
CA LEU A 5 35.31 55.71 15.70
C LEU A 5 33.89 55.36 15.29
N ILE A 6 33.68 55.10 14.01
CA ILE A 6 32.43 54.60 13.44
C ILE A 6 32.49 53.06 13.51
N LEU A 7 31.72 52.48 14.42
CA LEU A 7 31.47 51.02 14.44
C LEU A 7 30.50 50.66 13.32
N TRP A 8 30.98 49.95 12.29
CA TRP A 8 30.14 49.27 11.32
C TRP A 8 29.64 47.98 11.92
N ALA A 9 28.37 47.93 12.36
CA ALA A 9 27.70 46.72 12.69
C ALA A 9 27.31 46.00 11.38
N ALA A 10 28.06 44.96 11.03
CA ALA A 10 27.71 44.07 9.94
C ALA A 10 26.49 43.23 10.35
N VAL A 11 25.31 43.57 9.84
CA VAL A 11 24.12 42.74 9.94
C VAL A 11 24.31 41.59 8.95
N TYR A 12 24.80 40.47 9.41
CA TYR A 12 24.76 39.22 8.66
C TYR A 12 23.30 38.72 8.62
N PRO A 13 22.66 38.57 7.47
CA PRO A 13 21.42 37.86 7.40
C PRO A 13 21.71 36.40 7.77
N PHE A 14 21.16 35.93 8.90
CA PHE A 14 21.10 34.51 9.20
C PHE A 14 20.20 33.85 8.15
N ILE A 15 20.81 33.37 7.06
CA ILE A 15 20.16 32.43 6.17
C ILE A 15 20.04 31.15 7.00
N PHE A 16 18.85 30.87 7.51
CA PHE A 16 18.53 29.55 8.02
C PHE A 16 18.63 28.58 6.84
N CYS A 17 19.80 28.02 6.64
CA CYS A 17 19.97 26.87 5.77
C CYS A 17 19.26 25.72 6.48
N VAL A 18 18.01 25.44 6.14
CA VAL A 18 17.35 24.22 6.55
C VAL A 18 18.14 23.11 5.86
N ALA A 19 19.01 22.45 6.59
CA ALA A 19 19.76 21.32 6.09
C ALA A 19 18.72 20.28 5.65
N GLN A 20 18.78 19.89 4.38
CA GLN A 20 17.94 18.76 3.92
C GLN A 20 18.21 17.56 4.80
N PRO A 21 17.18 16.77 5.16
CA PRO A 21 17.39 15.58 5.97
C PRO A 21 18.43 14.69 5.28
N LYS A 22 19.39 14.21 6.06
CA LYS A 22 20.48 13.35 5.55
C LYS A 22 19.94 12.06 4.91
N TYR A 23 18.78 11.62 5.38
CA TYR A 23 18.06 10.44 4.89
C TYR A 23 16.64 10.87 4.56
N GLU A 24 16.25 10.75 3.33
CA GLU A 24 14.93 11.07 2.83
C GLU A 24 14.43 9.91 1.96
N PHE A 25 13.24 9.42 2.23
CA PHE A 25 12.59 8.41 1.42
C PHE A 25 11.86 9.09 0.25
N ARG A 26 12.34 8.87 -0.97
CA ARG A 26 11.74 9.38 -2.20
C ARG A 26 11.41 8.20 -3.10
N ALA A 27 10.15 7.82 -3.14
CA ALA A 27 9.69 6.68 -3.91
C ALA A 27 8.71 7.07 -5.00
N ALA A 28 8.68 6.28 -6.06
CA ALA A 28 7.65 6.33 -7.09
C ALA A 28 6.82 5.05 -7.08
N TRP A 29 5.50 5.20 -7.26
CA TRP A 29 4.61 4.07 -7.40
C TRP A 29 4.52 3.62 -8.84
N ILE A 30 4.49 2.29 -9.04
CA ILE A 30 4.34 1.65 -10.35
C ILE A 30 3.15 0.70 -10.23
N ALA A 31 2.00 1.12 -10.73
CA ALA A 31 0.76 0.35 -10.70
C ALA A 31 0.65 -0.57 -11.91
N THR A 32 0.42 -1.85 -11.66
CA THR A 32 0.24 -2.86 -12.72
C THR A 32 -1.22 -3.16 -13.02
N VAL A 33 -2.11 -2.88 -12.06
CA VAL A 33 -3.55 -3.06 -12.24
C VAL A 33 -4.05 -2.25 -13.44
N ASP A 34 -4.84 -2.86 -14.30
CA ASP A 34 -5.37 -2.25 -15.53
C ASP A 34 -4.29 -1.66 -16.46
N ASN A 35 -3.02 -2.09 -16.28
CA ASN A 35 -1.86 -1.59 -17.02
C ASN A 35 -1.71 -0.06 -16.91
N ILE A 36 -1.91 0.50 -15.70
CA ILE A 36 -1.84 1.96 -15.49
C ILE A 36 -0.44 2.47 -15.83
N ASP A 37 0.60 1.90 -15.21
CA ASP A 37 1.98 2.36 -15.41
C ASP A 37 2.84 1.33 -16.14
N TRP A 38 2.69 0.03 -15.82
CA TRP A 38 3.49 -1.06 -16.38
C TRP A 38 2.78 -2.42 -16.24
N PRO A 39 2.95 -3.36 -17.22
CA PRO A 39 3.44 -3.07 -18.58
C PRO A 39 2.41 -2.28 -19.39
N SER A 40 2.83 -1.64 -20.47
CA SER A 40 1.92 -0.93 -21.37
C SER A 40 0.81 -1.85 -21.86
N LYS A 41 -0.41 -1.35 -21.92
CA LYS A 41 -1.60 -2.13 -22.30
C LYS A 41 -1.41 -2.79 -23.69
N GLY A 42 -1.62 -4.11 -23.71
CA GLY A 42 -1.43 -4.90 -24.94
C GLY A 42 0.01 -5.31 -25.22
N ASN A 43 0.97 -4.87 -24.43
CA ASN A 43 2.35 -5.34 -24.53
C ASN A 43 2.55 -6.63 -23.73
N TYR A 44 2.45 -7.78 -24.38
CA TYR A 44 2.59 -9.10 -23.76
C TYR A 44 3.91 -9.80 -24.10
N ASN A 45 4.83 -9.11 -24.78
CA ASN A 45 6.17 -9.63 -25.07
C ASN A 45 7.12 -9.34 -23.92
N SER A 46 7.76 -10.37 -23.37
CA SER A 46 8.63 -10.27 -22.19
C SER A 46 9.83 -9.34 -22.39
N ASP A 47 10.45 -9.34 -23.58
CA ASP A 47 11.63 -8.49 -23.81
C ASP A 47 11.23 -7.02 -23.92
N SER A 48 10.08 -6.74 -24.52
CA SER A 48 9.52 -5.38 -24.56
C SER A 48 9.14 -4.89 -23.17
N GLN A 49 8.47 -5.71 -22.36
CA GLN A 49 8.14 -5.39 -20.97
C GLN A 49 9.38 -5.08 -20.14
N LYS A 50 10.42 -5.89 -20.25
CA LYS A 50 11.73 -5.66 -19.60
C LYS A 50 12.36 -4.33 -20.03
N ALA A 51 12.30 -4.01 -21.32
CA ALA A 51 12.85 -2.75 -21.84
C ALA A 51 12.07 -1.53 -21.30
N GLU A 52 10.73 -1.61 -21.27
CA GLU A 52 9.88 -0.58 -20.67
C GLU A 52 10.21 -0.36 -19.18
N TYR A 53 10.30 -1.43 -18.40
CA TYR A 53 10.57 -1.35 -16.96
C TYR A 53 11.93 -0.68 -16.70
N LYS A 54 12.99 -1.06 -17.44
CA LYS A 54 14.30 -0.42 -17.31
C LYS A 54 14.24 1.09 -17.56
N LYS A 55 13.54 1.53 -18.63
CA LYS A 55 13.37 2.96 -18.93
C LYS A 55 12.65 3.69 -17.81
N LEU A 56 11.63 3.05 -17.22
CA LEU A 56 10.87 3.61 -16.10
C LEU A 56 11.77 3.81 -14.87
N LEU A 57 12.61 2.82 -14.54
CA LEU A 57 13.57 2.94 -13.46
C LEU A 57 14.64 4.01 -13.74
N ASP A 58 15.18 4.06 -14.97
CA ASP A 58 16.17 5.07 -15.37
C ASP A 58 15.60 6.49 -15.20
N MET A 59 14.34 6.70 -15.58
CA MET A 59 13.64 7.98 -15.38
C MET A 59 13.51 8.32 -13.88
N HIS A 60 13.16 7.35 -13.03
CA HIS A 60 13.02 7.59 -11.60
C HIS A 60 14.36 7.93 -10.94
N VAL A 61 15.44 7.26 -11.31
CA VAL A 61 16.81 7.59 -10.85
C VAL A 61 17.20 9.01 -11.28
N GLN A 62 16.96 9.38 -12.54
CA GLN A 62 17.23 10.75 -13.04
C GLN A 62 16.46 11.83 -12.27
N ASN A 63 15.27 11.51 -11.77
CA ASN A 63 14.46 12.39 -10.94
C ASN A 63 14.82 12.32 -9.44
N GLY A 64 15.91 11.63 -9.07
CA GLY A 64 16.42 11.56 -7.70
C GLY A 64 15.62 10.65 -6.77
N MET A 65 14.82 9.72 -7.29
CA MET A 65 14.18 8.69 -6.46
C MET A 65 15.22 7.71 -5.92
N ASN A 66 14.97 7.17 -4.73
CA ASN A 66 15.80 6.17 -4.08
C ASN A 66 15.05 4.86 -3.76
N ALA A 67 13.77 4.79 -4.12
CA ALA A 67 12.95 3.59 -4.01
C ALA A 67 11.86 3.56 -5.10
N VAL A 68 11.33 2.36 -5.36
CA VAL A 68 10.12 2.13 -6.15
C VAL A 68 9.16 1.24 -5.38
N ILE A 69 7.86 1.57 -5.45
CA ILE A 69 6.78 0.78 -4.86
C ILE A 69 6.00 0.14 -6.00
N VAL A 70 6.26 -1.14 -6.28
CA VAL A 70 5.78 -1.82 -7.48
C VAL A 70 4.66 -2.79 -7.14
N GLN A 71 3.52 -2.65 -7.81
CA GLN A 71 2.38 -3.53 -7.61
C GLN A 71 2.63 -4.91 -8.23
N ILE A 72 2.86 -5.91 -7.37
CA ILE A 72 3.14 -7.29 -7.78
C ILE A 72 1.97 -8.25 -7.57
N ARG A 73 0.96 -7.82 -6.77
CA ARG A 73 -0.26 -8.57 -6.45
C ARG A 73 -1.49 -7.65 -6.51
N PRO A 74 -2.01 -7.37 -7.71
CA PRO A 74 -3.09 -6.37 -7.89
C PRO A 74 -4.49 -6.87 -7.54
N ALA A 75 -4.82 -8.15 -7.80
CA ALA A 75 -6.18 -8.68 -7.62
C ALA A 75 -6.16 -10.20 -7.36
N THR A 76 -5.49 -10.64 -6.29
CA THR A 76 -5.35 -12.06 -5.93
C THR A 76 -4.76 -12.88 -7.10
N ASP A 77 -3.86 -12.25 -7.81
CA ASP A 77 -3.07 -12.78 -8.92
C ASP A 77 -1.66 -12.17 -8.86
N ALA A 78 -0.69 -12.80 -9.52
CA ALA A 78 0.71 -12.54 -9.27
C ALA A 78 1.48 -12.12 -10.53
N PHE A 79 2.47 -11.23 -10.33
CA PHE A 79 3.52 -10.90 -11.29
C PHE A 79 4.81 -11.72 -11.02
N TYR A 80 4.65 -12.93 -10.49
CA TYR A 80 5.73 -13.88 -10.18
C TYR A 80 5.17 -15.31 -10.19
N PRO A 81 6.01 -16.36 -10.30
CA PRO A 81 5.56 -17.76 -10.24
C PRO A 81 5.13 -18.10 -8.81
N SER A 82 3.86 -17.83 -8.47
CA SER A 82 3.27 -18.11 -7.18
C SER A 82 2.72 -19.54 -7.10
N PRO A 83 2.93 -20.26 -5.98
CA PRO A 83 2.26 -21.54 -5.74
C PRO A 83 0.80 -21.39 -5.28
N TYR A 84 0.40 -20.15 -4.93
CA TYR A 84 -0.93 -19.85 -4.37
C TYR A 84 -1.88 -19.19 -5.37
N GLU A 85 -1.34 -18.36 -6.26
CA GLU A 85 -2.14 -17.46 -7.10
C GLU A 85 -1.75 -17.56 -8.57
N PRO A 86 -2.68 -17.44 -9.51
CA PRO A 86 -2.39 -17.50 -10.93
C PRO A 86 -1.62 -16.27 -11.39
N TRP A 87 -0.93 -16.38 -12.52
CA TRP A 87 -0.35 -15.25 -13.25
C TRP A 87 -1.39 -14.18 -13.53
N SER A 88 -1.03 -12.91 -13.33
CA SER A 88 -1.94 -11.79 -13.56
C SER A 88 -2.30 -11.63 -15.04
N GLN A 89 -3.59 -11.31 -15.30
CA GLN A 89 -4.05 -10.98 -16.65
C GLN A 89 -3.36 -9.74 -17.23
N TRP A 90 -2.94 -8.80 -16.40
CA TRP A 90 -2.28 -7.57 -16.87
C TRP A 90 -0.85 -7.80 -17.34
N LEU A 91 -0.25 -8.91 -16.97
CA LEU A 91 1.06 -9.31 -17.45
C LEU A 91 1.01 -9.91 -18.86
N THR A 92 -0.02 -10.75 -19.15
CA THR A 92 -0.03 -11.60 -20.36
C THR A 92 -1.32 -11.53 -21.16
N GLY A 93 -2.28 -10.67 -20.75
CA GLY A 93 -3.60 -10.53 -21.36
C GLY A 93 -4.60 -11.60 -20.92
N LYS A 94 -4.17 -12.65 -20.20
CA LYS A 94 -5.04 -13.71 -19.70
C LYS A 94 -4.52 -14.24 -18.38
N GLN A 95 -5.36 -14.25 -17.34
CA GLN A 95 -4.99 -14.77 -16.03
C GLN A 95 -4.62 -16.27 -16.10
N GLY A 96 -3.57 -16.64 -15.36
CA GLY A 96 -3.04 -18.00 -15.33
C GLY A 96 -2.07 -18.36 -16.47
N ARG A 97 -1.84 -17.44 -17.42
CA ARG A 97 -0.88 -17.63 -18.51
C ARG A 97 0.49 -17.06 -18.12
N PRO A 98 1.58 -17.85 -18.14
CA PRO A 98 2.91 -17.34 -17.86
C PRO A 98 3.42 -16.40 -18.98
N PRO A 99 4.40 -15.53 -18.70
CA PRO A 99 5.03 -14.66 -19.69
C PRO A 99 5.78 -15.47 -20.78
N VAL A 100 5.85 -14.90 -21.99
CA VAL A 100 6.53 -15.53 -23.15
C VAL A 100 7.42 -14.52 -23.86
N PRO A 101 8.74 -14.79 -23.98
CA PRO A 101 9.53 -15.86 -23.34
C PRO A 101 9.39 -15.88 -21.82
N TYR A 102 9.48 -17.08 -21.22
CA TYR A 102 9.35 -17.22 -19.77
C TYR A 102 10.47 -16.45 -19.03
N TYR A 103 10.08 -15.75 -17.97
CA TYR A 103 10.97 -15.15 -16.98
C TYR A 103 10.19 -14.99 -15.67
N ASP A 104 10.89 -14.72 -14.58
CA ASP A 104 10.30 -14.29 -13.33
C ASP A 104 10.29 -12.75 -13.28
N PRO A 105 9.11 -12.09 -13.46
CA PRO A 105 9.04 -10.64 -13.43
C PRO A 105 9.47 -10.02 -12.11
N LEU A 106 9.09 -10.60 -10.97
CA LEU A 106 9.44 -10.06 -9.67
C LEU A 106 10.95 -10.10 -9.42
N GLN A 107 11.58 -11.23 -9.67
CA GLN A 107 13.03 -11.36 -9.56
C GLN A 107 13.75 -10.34 -10.47
N PHE A 108 13.32 -10.24 -11.72
CA PHE A 108 13.85 -9.27 -12.67
C PHE A 108 13.68 -7.81 -12.19
N MET A 109 12.50 -7.46 -11.67
CA MET A 109 12.22 -6.10 -11.21
C MET A 109 13.07 -5.71 -10.02
N ILE A 110 13.25 -6.60 -9.05
CA ILE A 110 14.12 -6.40 -7.89
C ILE A 110 15.57 -6.19 -8.33
N GLU A 111 16.10 -7.09 -9.16
CA GLU A 111 17.49 -7.00 -9.65
C GLU A 111 17.77 -5.70 -10.39
N GLU A 112 16.84 -5.25 -11.25
CA GLU A 112 17.00 -4.01 -12.00
C GLU A 112 16.87 -2.77 -11.12
N ALA A 113 16.05 -2.80 -10.05
CA ALA A 113 15.98 -1.74 -9.06
C ALA A 113 17.28 -1.66 -8.25
N HIS A 114 17.76 -2.78 -7.70
CA HIS A 114 18.99 -2.85 -6.90
C HIS A 114 20.24 -2.46 -7.71
N LYS A 115 20.35 -2.86 -8.98
CA LYS A 115 21.42 -2.41 -9.88
C LYS A 115 21.53 -0.90 -10.02
N ARG A 116 20.44 -0.19 -9.79
CA ARG A 116 20.32 1.29 -9.84
C ARG A 116 20.37 1.97 -8.48
N GLY A 117 20.58 1.20 -7.41
CA GLY A 117 20.58 1.71 -6.04
C GLY A 117 19.19 2.13 -5.54
N LEU A 118 18.12 1.57 -6.11
CA LEU A 118 16.75 1.79 -5.66
C LEU A 118 16.32 0.66 -4.71
N GLU A 119 15.72 0.99 -3.56
CA GLU A 119 14.95 0.02 -2.78
C GLU A 119 13.73 -0.45 -3.57
N PHE A 120 13.41 -1.74 -3.47
CA PHE A 120 12.23 -2.35 -4.09
C PHE A 120 11.18 -2.70 -3.04
N HIS A 121 10.07 -1.98 -3.03
CA HIS A 121 8.93 -2.23 -2.16
C HIS A 121 7.83 -2.97 -2.92
N ALA A 122 7.56 -4.21 -2.51
CA ALA A 122 6.57 -5.06 -3.15
C ALA A 122 5.16 -4.67 -2.73
N TRP A 123 4.41 -4.00 -3.60
CA TRP A 123 3.04 -3.59 -3.32
C TRP A 123 2.05 -4.71 -3.62
N CYS A 124 1.29 -5.08 -2.60
CA CYS A 124 0.22 -6.06 -2.65
C CYS A 124 -1.11 -5.42 -2.24
N ASN A 125 -2.15 -5.58 -3.05
CA ASN A 125 -3.50 -5.29 -2.57
C ASN A 125 -3.96 -6.43 -1.66
N PRO A 126 -4.38 -6.18 -0.39
CA PRO A 126 -4.64 -7.26 0.55
C PRO A 126 -5.84 -8.13 0.18
N TYR A 127 -6.95 -7.54 -0.25
CA TYR A 127 -8.24 -8.25 -0.30
C TYR A 127 -9.02 -8.17 -1.61
N ARG A 128 -8.56 -7.40 -2.58
CA ARG A 128 -9.24 -7.33 -3.88
C ARG A 128 -8.99 -8.60 -4.70
N ALA A 129 -10.06 -9.27 -5.12
CA ALA A 129 -9.97 -10.50 -5.88
C ALA A 129 -10.43 -10.35 -7.33
N GLU A 130 -11.40 -9.49 -7.60
CA GLU A 130 -11.92 -9.28 -8.96
C GLU A 130 -12.32 -7.81 -9.14
N LEU A 131 -11.73 -7.15 -10.14
CA LEU A 131 -11.94 -5.73 -10.38
C LEU A 131 -13.34 -5.41 -10.93
N GLN A 132 -13.84 -6.28 -11.79
CA GLN A 132 -15.16 -6.19 -12.39
C GLN A 132 -15.73 -7.60 -12.54
N ILE A 133 -16.75 -7.92 -11.75
CA ILE A 133 -17.42 -9.22 -11.81
C ILE A 133 -17.98 -9.46 -13.21
N GLY A 134 -17.61 -10.62 -13.79
CA GLY A 134 -18.04 -11.03 -15.12
C GLY A 134 -17.27 -10.42 -16.29
N LYS A 135 -16.30 -9.53 -16.04
CA LYS A 135 -15.43 -8.95 -17.09
C LYS A 135 -13.95 -9.28 -16.90
N SER A 136 -13.51 -9.45 -15.66
CA SER A 136 -12.14 -9.86 -15.38
C SER A 136 -11.87 -11.27 -15.94
N SER A 137 -10.67 -11.49 -16.46
CA SER A 137 -10.22 -12.82 -16.86
C SER A 137 -9.88 -13.61 -15.60
N ILE A 138 -10.70 -14.60 -15.24
CA ILE A 138 -10.51 -15.41 -14.05
C ILE A 138 -10.07 -16.82 -14.43
N SER A 139 -8.88 -17.23 -13.97
CA SER A 139 -8.36 -18.58 -14.15
C SER A 139 -9.22 -19.62 -13.41
N PRO A 140 -9.35 -20.85 -13.91
CA PRO A 140 -9.98 -21.94 -13.17
C PRO A 140 -9.30 -22.24 -11.82
N THR A 141 -8.00 -21.94 -11.69
CA THR A 141 -7.22 -22.13 -10.48
C THR A 141 -7.26 -20.94 -9.52
N HIS A 142 -7.96 -19.86 -9.89
CA HIS A 142 -8.08 -18.68 -9.04
C HIS A 142 -8.84 -19.03 -7.74
N ILE A 143 -8.37 -18.51 -6.62
CA ILE A 143 -8.91 -18.85 -5.29
C ILE A 143 -10.43 -18.56 -5.17
N THR A 144 -10.96 -17.59 -5.89
CA THR A 144 -12.43 -17.34 -5.96
C THR A 144 -13.21 -18.51 -6.57
N LYS A 145 -12.56 -19.42 -7.30
CA LYS A 145 -13.15 -20.64 -7.83
C LYS A 145 -12.96 -21.83 -6.92
N VAL A 146 -11.87 -21.84 -6.17
CA VAL A 146 -11.53 -22.93 -5.23
C VAL A 146 -12.27 -22.76 -3.92
N HIS A 147 -12.32 -21.53 -3.40
CA HIS A 147 -12.96 -21.15 -2.12
C HIS A 147 -13.91 -19.96 -2.31
N PRO A 148 -15.01 -20.13 -3.07
CA PRO A 148 -15.95 -19.02 -3.32
C PRO A 148 -16.59 -18.46 -2.04
N GLU A 149 -16.69 -19.27 -0.99
CA GLU A 149 -17.23 -18.91 0.33
C GLU A 149 -16.37 -17.90 1.11
N TRP A 150 -15.12 -17.67 0.71
CA TRP A 150 -14.24 -16.68 1.32
C TRP A 150 -14.50 -15.28 0.82
N PHE A 151 -15.38 -15.11 -0.17
CA PHE A 151 -15.51 -13.86 -0.90
C PHE A 151 -16.92 -13.30 -0.81
N VAL A 152 -16.96 -11.97 -0.90
CA VAL A 152 -18.20 -11.19 -1.00
C VAL A 152 -18.17 -10.31 -2.23
N ALA A 153 -19.35 -10.04 -2.78
CA ALA A 153 -19.54 -9.08 -3.88
C ALA A 153 -19.98 -7.73 -3.31
N TYR A 154 -19.27 -6.65 -3.68
CA TYR A 154 -19.59 -5.31 -3.25
C TYR A 154 -19.22 -4.30 -4.34
N GLY A 155 -20.17 -3.43 -4.74
CA GLY A 155 -19.93 -2.42 -5.77
C GLY A 155 -19.48 -2.98 -7.13
N GLY A 156 -19.97 -4.16 -7.53
CA GLY A 156 -19.59 -4.81 -8.79
C GLY A 156 -18.20 -5.43 -8.81
N LYS A 157 -17.53 -5.46 -7.67
CA LYS A 157 -16.21 -6.06 -7.43
C LYS A 157 -16.32 -7.24 -6.48
N ARG A 158 -15.29 -8.08 -6.44
CA ARG A 158 -15.19 -9.18 -5.49
C ARG A 158 -14.01 -8.98 -4.57
N TYR A 159 -14.26 -9.16 -3.28
CA TYR A 159 -13.26 -9.01 -2.22
C TYR A 159 -13.24 -10.25 -1.34
N PHE A 160 -12.11 -10.57 -0.74
CA PHE A 160 -12.12 -11.43 0.44
C PHE A 160 -13.02 -10.80 1.51
N ASP A 161 -13.67 -11.65 2.29
CA ASP A 161 -14.31 -11.23 3.53
C ASP A 161 -13.24 -11.13 4.63
N PRO A 162 -12.91 -9.90 5.12
CA PRO A 162 -11.86 -9.75 6.13
C PRO A 162 -12.16 -10.43 7.45
N GLY A 163 -13.43 -10.78 7.71
CA GLY A 163 -13.86 -11.55 8.86
C GLY A 163 -13.62 -13.05 8.74
N ASN A 164 -13.28 -13.54 7.53
CA ASN A 164 -12.99 -14.96 7.32
C ASN A 164 -11.55 -15.29 7.72
N LYS A 165 -11.39 -16.13 8.74
CA LYS A 165 -10.07 -16.46 9.31
C LYS A 165 -9.19 -17.28 8.37
N GLU A 166 -9.78 -18.17 7.57
CA GLU A 166 -9.05 -18.99 6.59
C GLU A 166 -8.54 -18.12 5.44
N ALA A 167 -9.36 -17.14 4.98
CA ALA A 167 -8.95 -16.15 4.00
C ALA A 167 -7.78 -15.28 4.49
N GLN A 168 -7.81 -14.87 5.78
CA GLN A 168 -6.66 -14.16 6.37
C GLN A 168 -5.39 -15.00 6.33
N GLU A 169 -5.45 -16.29 6.75
CA GLU A 169 -4.28 -17.19 6.73
C GLU A 169 -3.76 -17.40 5.31
N PHE A 170 -4.64 -17.52 4.32
CA PHE A 170 -4.23 -17.61 2.92
C PHE A 170 -3.43 -16.38 2.49
N VAL A 171 -3.90 -15.17 2.78
CA VAL A 171 -3.17 -13.93 2.46
C VAL A 171 -1.82 -13.87 3.18
N VAL A 172 -1.77 -14.25 4.45
CA VAL A 172 -0.51 -14.31 5.21
C VAL A 172 0.49 -15.28 4.57
N ASN A 173 0.03 -16.45 4.13
CA ASN A 173 0.90 -17.45 3.47
C ASN A 173 1.42 -16.94 2.12
N VAL A 174 0.61 -16.23 1.33
CA VAL A 174 1.05 -15.58 0.08
C VAL A 174 2.18 -14.57 0.35
N ILE A 175 2.02 -13.73 1.39
CA ILE A 175 3.02 -12.74 1.75
C ILE A 175 4.31 -13.38 2.28
N ARG A 176 4.19 -14.43 3.11
CA ARG A 176 5.36 -15.18 3.59
C ARG A 176 6.14 -15.81 2.43
N ASP A 177 5.45 -16.40 1.43
CA ASP A 177 6.09 -16.94 0.23
C ASP A 177 6.90 -15.87 -0.52
N ILE A 178 6.35 -14.65 -0.67
CA ILE A 178 7.09 -13.56 -1.31
C ILE A 178 8.36 -13.23 -0.53
N VAL A 179 8.24 -12.98 0.78
CA VAL A 179 9.36 -12.54 1.63
C VAL A 179 10.44 -13.61 1.79
N SER A 180 10.06 -14.89 1.78
CA SER A 180 11.02 -16.00 1.90
C SER A 180 11.81 -16.27 0.63
N ARG A 181 11.26 -15.91 -0.54
CA ARG A 181 11.85 -16.26 -1.85
C ARG A 181 12.53 -15.10 -2.55
N TYR A 182 12.14 -13.86 -2.25
CA TYR A 182 12.60 -12.68 -2.97
C TYR A 182 13.27 -11.67 -2.05
N ASP A 183 14.32 -11.04 -2.54
CA ASP A 183 15.09 -10.02 -1.82
C ASP A 183 14.39 -8.65 -1.91
N VAL A 184 13.15 -8.58 -1.36
CA VAL A 184 12.39 -7.34 -1.28
C VAL A 184 12.82 -6.52 -0.06
N ASP A 185 13.03 -5.22 -0.23
CA ASP A 185 13.37 -4.31 0.87
C ASP A 185 12.16 -4.04 1.78
N ALA A 186 10.96 -4.08 1.20
CA ALA A 186 9.71 -3.92 1.95
C ALA A 186 8.53 -4.64 1.30
N LEU A 187 7.56 -5.05 2.14
CA LEU A 187 6.18 -5.29 1.76
C LEU A 187 5.39 -4.01 1.95
N HIS A 188 4.52 -3.69 0.99
CA HIS A 188 3.69 -2.50 1.03
C HIS A 188 2.24 -2.85 0.72
N PHE A 189 1.31 -2.43 1.59
CA PHE A 189 -0.11 -2.55 1.34
C PHE A 189 -0.74 -1.19 1.08
N ASP A 190 -1.76 -1.17 0.21
CA ASP A 190 -2.65 -0.02 0.07
C ASP A 190 -3.73 -0.01 1.18
N ASP A 191 -4.75 0.83 1.03
CA ASP A 191 -5.81 1.06 2.01
C ASP A 191 -7.06 0.16 1.84
N TYR A 192 -7.02 -0.82 0.93
CA TYR A 192 -8.17 -1.67 0.62
C TYR A 192 -8.31 -2.87 1.56
N PHE A 193 -8.38 -2.64 2.87
CA PHE A 193 -8.76 -3.67 3.84
C PHE A 193 -10.26 -3.94 3.77
N TYR A 194 -11.08 -2.97 4.14
CA TYR A 194 -12.48 -2.91 3.71
C TYR A 194 -12.58 -1.93 2.53
N PRO A 195 -13.44 -2.18 1.54
CA PRO A 195 -13.57 -1.26 0.42
C PRO A 195 -14.24 0.06 0.82
N TYR A 196 -14.00 1.09 0.04
CA TYR A 196 -14.64 2.39 0.21
C TYR A 196 -16.15 2.24 0.25
N ARG A 197 -16.78 2.99 1.18
CA ARG A 197 -18.23 2.96 1.35
C ARG A 197 -18.96 3.37 0.08
N ILE A 198 -20.02 2.64 -0.23
CA ILE A 198 -20.98 2.98 -1.25
C ILE A 198 -22.26 3.40 -0.55
N ALA A 199 -22.76 4.60 -0.87
CA ALA A 199 -23.99 5.12 -0.27
C ALA A 199 -25.15 4.14 -0.43
N GLY A 200 -25.85 3.83 0.67
CA GLY A 200 -26.97 2.90 0.66
C GLY A 200 -26.60 1.40 0.57
N GLN A 201 -25.30 1.04 0.56
CA GLN A 201 -24.87 -0.35 0.56
C GLN A 201 -24.06 -0.67 1.82
N GLN A 202 -24.43 -1.75 2.50
CA GLN A 202 -23.62 -2.33 3.57
C GLN A 202 -22.64 -3.34 2.95
N PHE A 203 -21.42 -3.42 3.51
CA PHE A 203 -20.53 -4.51 3.16
C PHE A 203 -21.12 -5.83 3.67
N PRO A 204 -21.24 -6.86 2.83
CA PRO A 204 -22.06 -8.04 3.13
C PRO A 204 -21.31 -9.13 3.92
N ASP A 205 -20.82 -8.78 5.11
CA ASP A 205 -20.10 -9.65 6.04
C ASP A 205 -20.99 -10.21 7.18
N ASP A 206 -22.32 -10.27 6.96
CA ASP A 206 -23.28 -10.70 7.99
C ASP A 206 -23.02 -12.12 8.49
N LYS A 207 -22.62 -13.04 7.61
CA LYS A 207 -22.34 -14.43 7.95
C LYS A 207 -21.16 -14.55 8.91
N THR A 208 -20.06 -13.92 8.59
CA THR A 208 -18.85 -13.96 9.42
C THR A 208 -19.02 -13.18 10.71
N TYR A 209 -19.76 -12.06 10.68
CA TYR A 209 -20.12 -11.33 11.89
C TYR A 209 -21.00 -12.16 12.82
N ALA A 210 -21.98 -12.87 12.31
CA ALA A 210 -22.81 -13.77 13.12
C ALA A 210 -22.00 -14.92 13.76
N LEU A 211 -20.97 -15.41 13.07
CA LEU A 211 -20.10 -16.48 13.57
C LEU A 211 -19.03 -15.99 14.56
N TYR A 212 -18.46 -14.81 14.34
CA TYR A 212 -17.25 -14.37 15.03
C TYR A 212 -17.37 -13.01 15.72
N GLY A 213 -18.49 -12.31 15.59
CA GLY A 213 -18.71 -10.99 16.19
C GLY A 213 -18.76 -10.99 17.71
N SER A 214 -19.16 -12.11 18.32
CA SER A 214 -19.11 -12.33 19.80
C SER A 214 -19.68 -11.19 20.66
N GLY A 215 -20.75 -10.52 20.18
CA GLY A 215 -21.37 -9.40 20.89
C GLY A 215 -20.66 -8.06 20.77
N MET A 216 -19.56 -7.97 20.00
CA MET A 216 -18.92 -6.69 19.69
C MET A 216 -19.83 -5.82 18.80
N ASP A 217 -19.65 -4.50 18.88
CA ASP A 217 -20.12 -3.59 17.81
C ASP A 217 -19.51 -4.02 16.47
N ARG A 218 -20.25 -3.89 15.38
CA ARG A 218 -19.80 -4.33 14.06
C ARG A 218 -18.56 -3.56 13.59
N GLY A 219 -18.45 -2.27 13.87
CA GLY A 219 -17.28 -1.48 13.52
C GLY A 219 -16.03 -1.92 14.28
N ASP A 220 -16.18 -2.20 15.58
CA ASP A 220 -15.09 -2.71 16.41
C ASP A 220 -14.65 -4.10 15.96
N TRP A 221 -15.61 -4.97 15.63
CA TRP A 221 -15.28 -6.29 15.09
C TRP A 221 -14.55 -6.21 13.73
N ARG A 222 -14.96 -5.32 12.83
CA ARG A 222 -14.27 -5.11 11.56
C ARG A 222 -12.85 -4.61 11.78
N ARG A 223 -12.64 -3.65 12.70
CA ARG A 223 -11.29 -3.19 13.08
C ARG A 223 -10.45 -4.34 13.64
N SER A 224 -11.00 -5.14 14.54
CA SER A 224 -10.28 -6.29 15.10
C SER A 224 -9.85 -7.32 14.04
N ASN A 225 -10.61 -7.49 12.97
CA ASN A 225 -10.23 -8.35 11.84
C ASN A 225 -9.03 -7.77 11.08
N VAL A 226 -9.04 -6.45 10.85
CA VAL A 226 -7.92 -5.78 10.17
C VAL A 226 -6.68 -5.76 11.06
N ASP A 227 -6.82 -5.45 12.35
CA ASP A 227 -5.71 -5.53 13.31
C ASP A 227 -5.11 -6.94 13.37
N SER A 228 -5.98 -7.96 13.35
CA SER A 228 -5.54 -9.37 13.36
C SER A 228 -4.66 -9.70 12.15
N ILE A 229 -5.05 -9.32 10.94
CA ILE A 229 -4.20 -9.62 9.77
C ILE A 229 -2.89 -8.82 9.79
N ILE A 230 -2.91 -7.56 10.25
CA ILE A 230 -1.68 -6.75 10.37
C ILE A 230 -0.69 -7.40 11.33
N VAL A 231 -1.15 -7.85 12.50
CA VAL A 231 -0.32 -8.56 13.48
C VAL A 231 0.26 -9.86 12.92
N LYS A 232 -0.58 -10.67 12.22
CA LYS A 232 -0.14 -11.91 11.58
C LYS A 232 0.91 -11.65 10.50
N LEU A 233 0.70 -10.65 9.66
CA LEU A 233 1.63 -10.24 8.62
C LEU A 233 2.94 -9.74 9.22
N HIS A 234 2.90 -8.85 10.21
CA HIS A 234 4.08 -8.39 10.92
C HIS A 234 4.94 -9.58 11.42
N ARG A 235 4.29 -10.53 12.11
CA ARG A 235 4.98 -11.73 12.62
C ARG A 235 5.54 -12.59 11.50
N GLY A 236 4.73 -12.84 10.46
CA GLY A 236 5.13 -13.66 9.32
C GLY A 236 6.31 -13.06 8.55
N ILE A 237 6.26 -11.77 8.24
CA ILE A 237 7.36 -11.06 7.57
C ILE A 237 8.65 -11.14 8.40
N ARG A 238 8.58 -10.83 9.70
CA ARG A 238 9.75 -10.87 10.59
C ARG A 238 10.35 -12.27 10.77
N GLN A 239 9.53 -13.31 10.70
CA GLN A 239 9.99 -14.68 10.74
C GLN A 239 10.75 -15.11 9.49
N GLU A 240 10.28 -14.67 8.30
CA GLU A 240 10.93 -15.00 7.03
C GLU A 240 12.16 -14.13 6.76
N ASN A 241 12.03 -12.81 6.96
CA ASN A 241 13.12 -11.85 6.77
C ASN A 241 13.00 -10.69 7.77
N PRO A 242 13.81 -10.64 8.83
CA PRO A 242 13.75 -9.56 9.84
C PRO A 242 14.16 -8.18 9.29
N HIS A 243 14.80 -8.10 8.12
CA HIS A 243 15.21 -6.84 7.48
C HIS A 243 14.15 -6.29 6.52
N CYS A 244 13.21 -7.10 6.06
CA CYS A 244 12.11 -6.64 5.22
C CYS A 244 11.19 -5.71 6.00
N LYS A 245 11.05 -4.47 5.56
CA LYS A 245 10.13 -3.49 6.14
C LYS A 245 8.67 -3.84 5.80
N PHE A 246 7.73 -3.44 6.65
CA PHE A 246 6.30 -3.53 6.36
C PHE A 246 5.68 -2.15 6.39
N GLY A 247 5.17 -1.68 5.25
CA GLY A 247 4.58 -0.35 5.07
C GLY A 247 3.14 -0.39 4.61
N ILE A 248 2.41 0.68 4.94
CA ILE A 248 1.01 0.87 4.55
C ILE A 248 0.85 2.25 3.91
N SER A 249 0.04 2.30 2.87
CA SER A 249 -0.43 3.53 2.24
C SER A 249 -1.90 3.75 2.59
N PRO A 250 -2.19 4.31 3.78
CA PRO A 250 -3.56 4.49 4.25
C PRO A 250 -4.25 5.63 3.52
N PHE A 251 -5.58 5.66 3.55
CA PHE A 251 -6.36 6.85 3.19
C PHE A 251 -5.86 8.07 3.97
N GLY A 252 -5.85 9.25 3.37
CA GLY A 252 -5.17 10.43 3.91
C GLY A 252 -5.71 10.95 5.25
N VAL A 253 -6.92 10.59 5.66
CA VAL A 253 -7.52 11.01 6.93
C VAL A 253 -7.72 9.82 7.84
N TRP A 254 -7.01 9.80 8.99
CA TRP A 254 -7.25 8.75 9.99
C TRP A 254 -8.63 8.89 10.62
N ARG A 255 -8.93 10.06 11.19
CA ARG A 255 -10.23 10.42 11.80
C ARG A 255 -10.38 11.94 11.84
N ASN A 256 -11.61 12.45 11.77
CA ASN A 256 -11.87 13.87 11.95
C ASN A 256 -11.82 14.24 13.44
N LYS A 257 -11.38 15.46 13.76
CA LYS A 257 -11.23 15.97 15.13
C LYS A 257 -12.57 16.06 15.90
N ASP A 258 -13.67 16.22 15.20
CA ASP A 258 -15.01 16.24 15.81
C ASP A 258 -15.49 14.85 16.27
N ARG A 259 -14.84 13.79 15.81
CA ARG A 259 -15.09 12.39 16.20
C ARG A 259 -14.11 11.88 17.24
N ASP A 260 -12.89 12.39 17.23
CA ASP A 260 -11.81 11.98 18.12
C ASP A 260 -10.85 13.15 18.37
N SER A 261 -10.47 13.39 19.63
CA SER A 261 -9.55 14.48 19.98
C SER A 261 -8.16 14.35 19.37
N LEU A 262 -7.74 13.12 19.00
CA LEU A 262 -6.51 12.84 18.26
C LEU A 262 -6.67 13.06 16.75
N GLY A 263 -7.90 13.19 16.26
CA GLY A 263 -8.18 13.36 14.83
C GLY A 263 -7.63 14.66 14.24
N SER A 264 -7.46 14.67 12.92
CA SER A 264 -7.05 15.87 12.18
C SER A 264 -8.17 16.90 12.09
N ASP A 265 -7.81 18.18 11.98
CA ASP A 265 -8.78 19.26 11.76
C ASP A 265 -9.34 19.24 10.32
N THR A 266 -10.11 18.20 10.05
CA THR A 266 -10.71 17.89 8.76
C THR A 266 -12.21 17.63 8.89
N LYS A 267 -12.91 17.60 7.76
CA LYS A 267 -14.33 17.24 7.63
C LYS A 267 -14.51 16.22 6.50
N ALA A 268 -13.63 15.22 6.47
CA ALA A 268 -13.65 14.18 5.45
C ALA A 268 -14.91 13.31 5.59
N GLY A 269 -15.53 12.99 4.46
CA GLY A 269 -16.71 12.12 4.41
C GLY A 269 -16.37 10.64 4.59
N GLN A 270 -15.08 10.29 4.54
CA GLN A 270 -14.54 8.96 4.75
C GLN A 270 -13.22 9.04 5.54
N THR A 271 -12.96 8.08 6.41
CA THR A 271 -11.78 8.01 7.26
C THR A 271 -11.28 6.58 7.37
N ASN A 272 -10.00 6.41 7.76
CA ASN A 272 -9.44 5.07 7.99
C ASN A 272 -10.19 4.34 9.10
N TYR A 273 -10.34 4.98 10.26
CA TYR A 273 -10.85 4.35 11.47
C TYR A 273 -12.33 3.99 11.39
N ASP A 274 -13.17 4.96 10.97
CA ASP A 274 -14.63 4.79 11.02
C ASP A 274 -15.19 4.07 9.80
N ASP A 275 -14.53 4.16 8.63
CA ASP A 275 -15.10 3.73 7.35
C ASP A 275 -14.33 2.58 6.70
N LEU A 276 -13.00 2.58 6.83
CA LEU A 276 -12.12 1.52 6.30
C LEU A 276 -11.71 0.53 7.40
N TYR A 277 -12.11 0.80 8.64
CA TYR A 277 -11.86 -0.05 9.81
C TYR A 277 -10.37 -0.35 10.03
N ALA A 278 -9.52 0.63 9.72
CA ALA A 278 -8.07 0.55 9.81
C ALA A 278 -7.53 1.49 10.89
N ASP A 279 -7.03 0.95 11.99
CA ASP A 279 -6.44 1.73 13.07
C ASP A 279 -4.94 1.90 12.88
N ILE A 280 -4.57 2.78 11.96
CA ILE A 280 -3.18 3.05 11.60
C ILE A 280 -2.37 3.55 12.78
N LEU A 281 -2.95 4.34 13.68
CA LEU A 281 -2.24 4.85 14.86
C LEU A 281 -1.87 3.73 15.82
N LEU A 282 -2.76 2.76 16.03
CA LEU A 282 -2.45 1.55 16.80
C LEU A 282 -1.26 0.81 16.19
N TRP A 283 -1.28 0.59 14.88
CA TRP A 283 -0.23 -0.19 14.21
C TRP A 283 1.14 0.50 14.27
N LEU A 284 1.18 1.84 14.15
CA LEU A 284 2.39 2.64 14.30
C LEU A 284 2.91 2.60 15.74
N LYS A 285 2.02 2.81 16.71
CA LYS A 285 2.35 2.86 18.15
C LYS A 285 2.90 1.53 18.63
N GLU A 286 2.27 0.43 18.29
CA GLU A 286 2.69 -0.92 18.67
C GLU A 286 3.85 -1.48 17.83
N GLY A 287 4.26 -0.73 16.77
CA GLY A 287 5.37 -1.12 15.91
C GLY A 287 5.05 -2.29 14.98
N TYR A 288 3.77 -2.52 14.67
CA TYR A 288 3.36 -3.55 13.72
C TYR A 288 3.70 -3.19 12.27
N ILE A 289 3.85 -1.91 11.99
CA ILE A 289 4.31 -1.39 10.68
C ILE A 289 5.54 -0.51 10.87
N ASP A 290 6.39 -0.44 9.87
CA ASP A 290 7.67 0.28 9.89
C ASP A 290 7.57 1.69 9.33
N TYR A 291 6.63 1.92 8.41
CA TYR A 291 6.41 3.23 7.78
C TYR A 291 4.99 3.36 7.24
N VAL A 292 4.56 4.59 7.00
CA VAL A 292 3.30 4.92 6.32
C VAL A 292 3.53 5.89 5.18
N VAL A 293 2.70 5.77 4.15
CA VAL A 293 2.65 6.70 3.01
C VAL A 293 1.20 7.14 2.83
N PRO A 294 0.71 8.10 3.63
CA PRO A 294 -0.68 8.53 3.59
C PRO A 294 -1.05 9.12 2.22
N GLN A 295 -2.20 8.76 1.69
CA GLN A 295 -2.69 9.20 0.39
C GLN A 295 -3.26 10.62 0.48
N LEU A 296 -2.40 11.63 0.43
CA LEU A 296 -2.75 13.05 0.55
C LEU A 296 -2.95 13.67 -0.85
N TYR A 297 -4.03 13.31 -1.53
CA TYR A 297 -4.30 13.71 -2.91
C TYR A 297 -5.12 15.01 -3.04
N TRP A 298 -5.16 15.82 -2.00
CA TRP A 298 -5.88 17.09 -1.98
C TRP A 298 -4.92 18.28 -2.09
N GLU A 299 -5.42 19.37 -2.61
CA GLU A 299 -4.71 20.64 -2.72
C GLU A 299 -4.61 21.38 -1.38
N HIS A 300 -3.71 22.35 -1.30
CA HIS A 300 -3.69 23.31 -0.20
C HIS A 300 -5.03 24.05 -0.09
N GLY A 301 -5.53 24.21 1.14
CA GLY A 301 -6.81 24.87 1.40
C GLY A 301 -8.05 24.08 0.98
N HIS A 302 -7.91 22.77 0.65
CA HIS A 302 -9.06 21.95 0.35
C HIS A 302 -10.04 21.91 1.52
N ARG A 303 -11.35 22.18 1.25
CA ARG A 303 -12.36 22.43 2.29
C ARG A 303 -12.53 21.30 3.31
N ALA A 304 -12.43 20.06 2.90
CA ALA A 304 -12.70 18.90 3.75
C ALA A 304 -11.43 18.23 4.29
N ALA A 305 -10.31 18.30 3.53
CA ALA A 305 -9.07 17.61 3.84
C ALA A 305 -7.88 18.41 3.28
N PRO A 306 -7.51 19.58 3.89
CA PRO A 306 -6.40 20.40 3.41
C PRO A 306 -5.08 19.64 3.50
N TYR A 307 -4.28 19.66 2.44
CA TYR A 307 -3.00 18.98 2.37
C TYR A 307 -2.07 19.37 3.53
N GLU A 308 -1.92 20.67 3.77
CA GLU A 308 -1.03 21.21 4.82
C GLU A 308 -1.42 20.77 6.24
N VAL A 309 -2.72 20.65 6.51
CA VAL A 309 -3.22 20.15 7.80
C VAL A 309 -2.87 18.68 7.98
N LEU A 310 -3.02 17.90 6.92
CA LEU A 310 -2.79 16.46 6.97
C LEU A 310 -1.30 16.10 7.03
N VAL A 311 -0.44 16.80 6.29
CA VAL A 311 1.03 16.61 6.37
C VAL A 311 1.53 16.87 7.79
N ASP A 312 1.13 18.01 8.38
CA ASP A 312 1.50 18.36 9.75
C ASP A 312 0.95 17.32 10.75
N TRP A 313 -0.31 16.90 10.57
CA TRP A 313 -0.93 15.92 11.45
C TRP A 313 -0.21 14.55 11.39
N TRP A 314 0.04 14.01 10.22
CA TRP A 314 0.74 12.73 10.05
C TRP A 314 2.17 12.79 10.58
N SER A 315 2.89 13.88 10.33
CA SER A 315 4.24 14.10 10.87
C SER A 315 4.28 14.00 12.40
N ARG A 316 3.29 14.57 13.09
CA ARG A 316 3.19 14.52 14.56
C ARG A 316 2.74 13.16 15.10
N HIS A 317 2.02 12.37 14.31
CA HIS A 317 1.43 11.10 14.74
C HIS A 317 2.13 9.86 14.13
N SER A 318 3.32 10.03 13.58
CA SER A 318 4.10 8.93 13.01
C SER A 318 4.81 8.04 14.06
N TYR A 319 4.79 8.42 15.35
CA TYR A 319 5.46 7.72 16.45
C TYR A 319 6.93 7.40 16.16
N GLY A 320 7.64 8.34 15.50
CA GLY A 320 9.04 8.18 15.12
C GLY A 320 9.30 7.24 13.93
N LYS A 321 8.25 6.78 13.27
CA LYS A 321 8.35 6.02 12.01
C LYS A 321 8.44 6.97 10.81
N HIS A 322 8.90 6.45 9.69
CA HIS A 322 8.88 7.21 8.44
C HIS A 322 7.43 7.45 7.98
N CYS A 323 7.17 8.70 7.58
CA CYS A 323 5.88 9.15 7.07
C CYS A 323 6.09 10.11 5.88
#